data_a81aa66d757da66cd6793b807dd4d828
#
_entry.id   a81aa66d757da66cd6793b807dd4d828
#
_cell.length_a   1.000
_cell.length_b   1.000
_cell.length_c   1.000
_cell.angle_alpha   90.00
_cell.angle_beta   90.00
_cell.angle_gamma   90.00
#
_symmetry.space_group_name_H-M   'P 1'
#
loop_
_entity.id
_entity.type
_entity.pdbx_description
1 polymer ?
#
loop_
_entity_poly.entity_id
_entity_poly.type
_entity_poly.pdbx_seq_one_letter_code
_entity_poly.pdbx_strand_id
1 'polypeptide(L)'
;MKVVKKTLDISSVPESGEIIVDAEGHVAGRLASYIAKLLIEKPRLRVIVVNIDKAVVTGERKMVIEWYKRKISEWRTHYNPEKVGPKVPRRPDRVFKRIVRGMLPKKTERGREALKRLRVYMSMPLELYNRKALVMYQIPKAMLKIRPLIKYITLEEIWKSVDQTAWEKWTKAKALWEKKIKTNV
;
A
#
# COMPACT_ATOMS: atom_id res chain seq x y z
N MET A 1 8.83 -21.85 -3.57
CA MET A 1 8.12 -20.90 -4.45
C MET A 1 9.12 -20.11 -5.29
N LYS A 2 8.97 -20.10 -6.62
CA LYS A 2 9.83 -19.30 -7.52
C LYS A 2 9.19 -17.92 -7.72
N VAL A 3 9.78 -16.87 -7.17
CA VAL A 3 9.30 -15.49 -7.34
C VAL A 3 10.08 -14.83 -8.47
N VAL A 4 9.40 -14.42 -9.51
CA VAL A 4 9.99 -13.70 -10.64
C VAL A 4 9.56 -12.24 -10.56
N LYS A 5 10.49 -11.33 -10.34
CA LYS A 5 10.25 -9.88 -10.38
C LYS A 5 10.38 -9.40 -11.82
N LYS A 6 9.32 -8.81 -12.37
CA LYS A 6 9.30 -8.22 -13.71
C LYS A 6 9.01 -6.71 -13.63
N THR A 7 9.55 -5.96 -14.57
CA THR A 7 9.20 -4.54 -14.73
C THR A 7 7.81 -4.42 -15.34
N LEU A 8 7.00 -3.51 -14.81
CA LEU A 8 5.66 -3.23 -15.31
C LEU A 8 5.68 -1.95 -16.15
N ASP A 9 5.40 -2.09 -17.44
CA ASP A 9 4.97 -1.00 -18.29
C ASP A 9 3.46 -1.09 -18.48
N ILE A 10 2.75 0.04 -18.36
CA ILE A 10 1.28 0.07 -18.41
C ILE A 10 0.75 -0.50 -19.73
N SER A 11 1.49 -0.29 -20.82
CA SER A 11 1.14 -0.80 -22.16
C SER A 11 1.22 -2.32 -22.27
N SER A 12 2.10 -2.97 -21.52
CA SER A 12 2.34 -4.43 -21.57
C SER A 12 1.44 -5.25 -20.64
N VAL A 13 0.58 -4.57 -19.84
CA VAL A 13 -0.32 -5.24 -18.89
C VAL A 13 -1.51 -5.88 -19.62
N PRO A 14 -1.89 -7.12 -19.29
CA PRO A 14 -3.07 -7.77 -19.86
C PRO A 14 -4.35 -6.97 -19.53
N GLU A 15 -5.35 -7.06 -20.42
CA GLU A 15 -6.62 -6.34 -20.22
C GLU A 15 -7.51 -6.95 -19.13
N SER A 16 -7.31 -8.23 -18.86
CA SER A 16 -8.09 -8.97 -17.86
C SER A 16 -7.20 -9.86 -17.02
N GLY A 17 -7.66 -10.19 -15.82
CA GLY A 17 -6.94 -11.09 -14.91
C GLY A 17 -6.50 -10.40 -13.63
N GLU A 18 -5.44 -10.93 -13.03
CA GLU A 18 -4.91 -10.48 -11.75
C GLU A 18 -3.42 -10.19 -11.87
N ILE A 19 -3.02 -9.01 -11.43
CA ILE A 19 -1.60 -8.64 -11.35
C ILE A 19 -1.20 -8.37 -9.90
N ILE A 20 0.03 -8.74 -9.57
CA ILE A 20 0.59 -8.57 -8.25
C ILE A 20 1.73 -7.56 -8.35
N VAL A 21 1.62 -6.47 -7.62
CA VAL A 21 2.60 -5.38 -7.60
C VAL A 21 3.32 -5.39 -6.25
N ASP A 22 4.65 -5.46 -6.29
CA ASP A 22 5.50 -5.32 -5.12
C ASP A 22 5.71 -3.84 -4.81
N ALA A 23 5.32 -3.40 -3.63
CA ALA A 23 5.43 -2.00 -3.22
C ALA A 23 6.76 -1.66 -2.55
N GLU A 24 7.63 -2.65 -2.31
CA GLU A 24 8.92 -2.45 -1.67
C GLU A 24 9.76 -1.41 -2.41
N GLY A 25 10.25 -0.39 -1.70
CA GLY A 25 11.08 0.67 -2.26
C GLY A 25 10.36 1.66 -3.20
N HIS A 26 9.05 1.53 -3.38
CA HIS A 26 8.28 2.47 -4.20
C HIS A 26 7.81 3.68 -3.38
N VAL A 27 7.79 4.85 -4.01
CA VAL A 27 7.19 6.05 -3.43
C VAL A 27 5.67 5.90 -3.46
N ALA A 28 5.03 5.87 -2.29
CA ALA A 28 3.61 5.57 -2.13
C ALA A 28 2.68 6.42 -3.01
N GLY A 29 2.94 7.73 -3.13
CA GLY A 29 2.15 8.62 -3.98
C GLY A 29 2.30 8.30 -5.48
N ARG A 30 3.52 8.06 -5.96
CA ARG A 30 3.77 7.71 -7.36
C ARG A 30 3.18 6.35 -7.71
N LEU A 31 3.40 5.35 -6.84
CA LEU A 31 2.81 4.03 -7.00
C LEU A 31 1.28 4.11 -7.08
N ALA A 32 0.65 4.90 -6.21
CA ALA A 32 -0.79 5.09 -6.19
C ALA A 32 -1.33 5.70 -7.49
N SER A 33 -0.61 6.66 -8.09
CA SER A 33 -1.01 7.28 -9.37
C SER A 33 -0.97 6.28 -10.53
N TYR A 34 0.06 5.44 -10.60
CA TYR A 34 0.16 4.37 -11.60
C TYR A 34 -0.95 3.33 -11.45
N ILE A 35 -1.23 2.90 -10.22
CA ILE A 35 -2.30 1.95 -9.94
C ILE A 35 -3.66 2.55 -10.26
N ALA A 36 -3.91 3.82 -9.91
CA ALA A 36 -5.17 4.49 -10.22
C ALA A 36 -5.39 4.58 -11.74
N LYS A 37 -4.36 4.96 -12.51
CA LYS A 37 -4.40 4.98 -13.97
C LYS A 37 -4.72 3.59 -14.54
N LEU A 38 -4.00 2.57 -14.10
CA LEU A 38 -4.18 1.18 -14.54
C LEU A 38 -5.61 0.67 -14.29
N LEU A 39 -6.16 0.95 -13.09
CA LEU A 39 -7.52 0.54 -12.73
C LEU A 39 -8.61 1.23 -13.55
N ILE A 40 -8.34 2.46 -14.04
CA ILE A 40 -9.26 3.19 -14.90
C ILE A 40 -9.18 2.70 -16.34
N GLU A 41 -7.97 2.52 -16.87
CA GLU A 41 -7.75 2.11 -18.26
C GLU A 41 -8.21 0.66 -18.50
N LYS A 42 -8.01 -0.23 -17.51
CA LYS A 42 -8.29 -1.66 -17.62
C LYS A 42 -9.40 -2.11 -16.66
N PRO A 43 -10.68 -2.00 -17.04
CA PRO A 43 -11.81 -2.27 -16.17
C PRO A 43 -11.99 -3.73 -15.74
N ARG A 44 -11.40 -4.69 -16.44
CA ARG A 44 -11.47 -6.13 -16.10
C ARG A 44 -10.28 -6.62 -15.28
N LEU A 45 -9.30 -5.75 -15.01
CA LEU A 45 -8.08 -6.09 -14.27
C LEU A 45 -8.29 -5.95 -12.76
N ARG A 46 -7.78 -6.92 -12.00
CA ARG A 46 -7.65 -6.85 -10.53
C ARG A 46 -6.20 -6.57 -10.18
N VAL A 47 -5.96 -5.66 -9.25
CA VAL A 47 -4.62 -5.30 -8.79
C VAL A 47 -4.46 -5.68 -7.33
N ILE A 48 -3.46 -6.50 -7.05
CA ILE A 48 -3.03 -6.86 -5.70
C ILE A 48 -1.70 -6.15 -5.44
N VAL A 49 -1.64 -5.36 -4.37
CA VAL A 49 -0.41 -4.73 -3.92
C VAL A 49 0.06 -5.45 -2.66
N VAL A 50 1.31 -5.89 -2.66
CA VAL A 50 1.95 -6.57 -1.52
C VAL A 50 3.11 -5.73 -0.97
N ASN A 51 3.54 -6.02 0.26
CA ASN A 51 4.65 -5.35 0.94
C ASN A 51 4.48 -3.83 1.06
N ILE A 52 3.24 -3.35 1.26
CA ILE A 52 2.98 -1.91 1.33
C ILE A 52 3.58 -1.25 2.59
N ASP A 53 3.88 -2.02 3.64
CA ASP A 53 4.61 -1.60 4.82
C ASP A 53 5.98 -1.02 4.47
N LYS A 54 6.64 -1.58 3.46
CA LYS A 54 7.96 -1.17 2.97
C LYS A 54 7.93 -0.06 1.91
N ALA A 55 6.75 0.40 1.51
CA ALA A 55 6.63 1.57 0.63
C ALA A 55 7.07 2.83 1.37
N VAL A 56 7.61 3.80 0.61
CA VAL A 56 8.25 4.97 1.18
C VAL A 56 7.47 6.25 0.93
N VAL A 57 7.60 7.18 1.86
CA VAL A 57 7.15 8.56 1.74
C VAL A 57 8.39 9.45 1.77
N THR A 58 8.52 10.33 0.80
CA THR A 58 9.63 11.28 0.73
C THR A 58 9.37 12.46 1.65
N GLY A 59 10.41 12.90 2.36
CA GLY A 59 10.37 14.02 3.28
C GLY A 59 11.19 13.76 4.54
N GLU A 60 11.35 14.78 5.36
CA GLU A 60 12.06 14.66 6.63
C GLU A 60 11.23 13.82 7.62
N ARG A 61 11.90 12.85 8.26
CA ARG A 61 11.27 11.87 9.15
C ARG A 61 10.42 12.53 10.24
N LYS A 62 10.97 13.54 10.94
CA LYS A 62 10.25 14.24 12.01
C LYS A 62 8.99 14.92 11.49
N MET A 63 9.10 15.69 10.40
CA MET A 63 7.98 16.39 9.78
C MET A 63 6.88 15.47 9.32
N VAL A 64 7.23 14.36 8.65
CA VAL A 64 6.24 13.40 8.15
C VAL A 64 5.49 12.74 9.30
N ILE A 65 6.20 12.29 10.36
CA ILE A 65 5.57 11.67 11.52
C ILE A 65 4.65 12.68 12.23
N GLU A 66 5.11 13.90 12.45
CA GLU A 66 4.34 14.95 13.13
C GLU A 66 3.08 15.29 12.33
N TRP A 67 3.20 15.43 11.02
CA TRP A 67 2.06 15.68 10.15
C TRP A 67 1.01 14.56 10.22
N TYR A 68 1.42 13.28 10.22
CA TYR A 68 0.49 12.17 10.37
C TYR A 68 -0.14 12.12 11.76
N LYS A 69 0.62 12.38 12.84
CA LYS A 69 0.10 12.47 14.21
C LYS A 69 -0.95 13.58 14.32
N ARG A 70 -0.63 14.78 13.85
CA ARG A 70 -1.54 15.93 13.83
C ARG A 70 -2.83 15.62 13.06
N LYS A 71 -2.70 15.02 11.90
CA LYS A 71 -3.85 14.63 11.07
C LYS A 71 -4.79 13.62 11.74
N ILE A 72 -4.27 12.79 12.62
CA ILE A 72 -5.05 11.77 13.33
C ILE A 72 -5.64 12.32 14.63
N SER A 73 -4.90 13.18 15.35
CA SER A 73 -5.32 13.72 16.66
C SER A 73 -6.17 14.99 16.55
N GLU A 74 -5.76 15.93 15.72
CA GLU A 74 -6.34 17.27 15.67
C GLU A 74 -7.45 17.41 14.60
N TRP A 75 -7.34 16.69 13.47
CA TRP A 75 -8.33 16.78 12.42
C TRP A 75 -9.59 15.99 12.76
N ARG A 76 -10.25 16.40 13.82
CA ARG A 76 -11.50 15.82 14.32
C ARG A 76 -12.55 16.91 14.45
N THR A 77 -13.82 16.52 14.41
CA THR A 77 -14.92 17.43 14.77
C THR A 77 -14.94 17.63 16.28
N HIS A 78 -15.26 18.85 16.74
CA HIS A 78 -15.41 19.14 18.17
C HIS A 78 -16.59 18.37 18.77
N TYR A 79 -17.67 18.20 18.00
CA TYR A 79 -18.86 17.48 18.45
C TYR A 79 -18.78 16.04 18.03
N ASN A 80 -18.83 15.13 19.00
CA ASN A 80 -18.89 13.68 18.85
C ASN A 80 -17.84 13.09 17.88
N PRO A 81 -16.51 13.26 18.14
CA PRO A 81 -15.44 12.90 17.20
C PRO A 81 -15.36 11.39 16.90
N GLU A 82 -15.95 10.56 17.77
CA GLU A 82 -15.98 9.11 17.54
C GLU A 82 -16.99 8.69 16.46
N LYS A 83 -18.12 9.38 16.38
CA LYS A 83 -19.18 9.05 15.43
C LYS A 83 -19.08 9.88 14.15
N VAL A 84 -18.79 11.16 14.26
CA VAL A 84 -18.82 12.13 13.17
C VAL A 84 -17.42 12.63 12.84
N GLY A 85 -17.19 13.09 11.60
CA GLY A 85 -15.96 13.73 11.15
C GLY A 85 -14.99 12.82 10.38
N PRO A 86 -13.85 13.36 9.96
CA PRO A 86 -12.87 12.65 9.13
C PRO A 86 -12.15 11.57 9.94
N LYS A 87 -12.35 10.31 9.56
CA LYS A 87 -11.62 9.17 10.15
C LYS A 87 -10.39 8.86 9.30
N VAL A 88 -9.20 9.21 9.81
CA VAL A 88 -7.94 8.95 9.11
C VAL A 88 -7.45 7.53 9.43
N PRO A 89 -7.19 6.69 8.43
CA PRO A 89 -6.69 5.35 8.66
C PRO A 89 -5.25 5.41 9.19
N ARG A 90 -4.92 4.49 10.12
CA ARG A 90 -3.59 4.39 10.72
C ARG A 90 -2.73 3.33 10.03
N ARG A 91 -3.34 2.20 9.64
CA ARG A 91 -2.63 1.06 9.03
C ARG A 91 -2.16 1.38 7.61
N PRO A 92 -0.95 0.93 7.21
CA PRO A 92 -0.36 1.17 5.89
C PRO A 92 -1.25 0.78 4.72
N ASP A 93 -1.90 -0.39 4.78
CA ASP A 93 -2.82 -0.89 3.75
C ASP A 93 -4.01 0.06 3.51
N ARG A 94 -4.61 0.54 4.61
CA ARG A 94 -5.75 1.46 4.54
C ARG A 94 -5.32 2.88 4.15
N VAL A 95 -4.13 3.31 4.60
CA VAL A 95 -3.54 4.61 4.20
C VAL A 95 -3.32 4.62 2.70
N PHE A 96 -2.68 3.60 2.16
CA PHE A 96 -2.43 3.50 0.73
C PHE A 96 -3.72 3.43 -0.10
N LYS A 97 -4.68 2.60 0.32
CA LYS A 97 -5.99 2.53 -0.34
C LYS A 97 -6.72 3.87 -0.35
N ARG A 98 -6.57 4.68 0.72
CA ARG A 98 -7.11 6.04 0.78
C ARG A 98 -6.40 6.99 -0.18
N ILE A 99 -5.08 6.87 -0.36
CA ILE A 99 -4.32 7.65 -1.34
C ILE A 99 -4.84 7.36 -2.75
N VAL A 100 -4.94 6.07 -3.13
CA VAL A 100 -5.49 5.66 -4.42
C VAL A 100 -6.92 6.15 -4.61
N ARG A 101 -7.78 6.02 -3.58
CA ARG A 101 -9.16 6.55 -3.61
C ARG A 101 -9.18 8.06 -3.91
N GLY A 102 -8.19 8.80 -3.42
CA GLY A 102 -8.05 10.25 -3.69
C GLY A 102 -7.80 10.57 -5.15
N MET A 103 -7.19 9.65 -5.89
CA MET A 103 -6.82 9.80 -7.30
C MET A 103 -7.87 9.22 -8.27
N LEU A 104 -8.84 8.48 -7.76
CA LEU A 104 -9.94 7.93 -8.55
C LEU A 104 -11.14 8.89 -8.58
N PRO A 105 -11.97 8.89 -9.64
CA PRO A 105 -13.17 9.71 -9.73
C PRO A 105 -14.25 9.22 -8.75
N LYS A 106 -14.27 9.78 -7.54
CA LYS A 106 -15.09 9.32 -6.41
C LYS A 106 -16.60 9.34 -6.64
N LYS A 107 -17.08 10.30 -7.42
CA LYS A 107 -18.52 10.50 -7.66
C LYS A 107 -19.09 9.53 -8.68
N THR A 108 -18.25 8.98 -9.56
CA THR A 108 -18.67 8.09 -10.64
C THR A 108 -18.67 6.63 -10.21
N GLU A 109 -19.53 5.83 -10.81
CA GLU A 109 -19.58 4.37 -10.60
C GLU A 109 -18.27 3.69 -11.02
N ARG A 110 -17.72 4.11 -12.17
CA ARG A 110 -16.41 3.65 -12.66
C ARG A 110 -15.29 3.76 -11.61
N GLY A 111 -15.23 4.87 -10.87
CA GLY A 111 -14.21 5.05 -9.82
C GLY A 111 -14.47 4.20 -8.59
N ARG A 112 -15.75 3.97 -8.22
CA ARG A 112 -16.11 3.09 -7.12
C ARG A 112 -15.79 1.63 -7.41
N GLU A 113 -16.07 1.16 -8.62
CA GLU A 113 -15.73 -0.18 -9.07
C GLU A 113 -14.22 -0.39 -9.20
N ALA A 114 -13.49 0.60 -9.72
CA ALA A 114 -12.03 0.58 -9.77
C ALA A 114 -11.43 0.34 -8.37
N LEU A 115 -11.93 1.04 -7.35
CA LEU A 115 -11.47 0.85 -5.96
C LEU A 115 -11.82 -0.52 -5.36
N LYS A 116 -12.93 -1.15 -5.79
CA LYS A 116 -13.30 -2.52 -5.35
C LYS A 116 -12.33 -3.57 -5.88
N ARG A 117 -11.75 -3.34 -7.08
CA ARG A 117 -10.78 -4.24 -7.71
C ARG A 117 -9.36 -4.14 -7.15
N LEU A 118 -9.09 -3.15 -6.28
CA LEU A 118 -7.82 -2.99 -5.59
C LEU A 118 -7.80 -3.75 -4.27
N ARG A 119 -6.85 -4.66 -4.13
CA ARG A 119 -6.49 -5.33 -2.88
C ARG A 119 -5.11 -4.88 -2.43
N VAL A 120 -4.95 -4.59 -1.15
CA VAL A 120 -3.66 -4.11 -0.58
C VAL A 120 -3.35 -4.92 0.65
N TYR A 121 -2.12 -5.46 0.70
CA TYR A 121 -1.62 -6.25 1.82
C TYR A 121 -0.32 -5.64 2.36
N MET A 122 -0.16 -5.67 3.68
CA MET A 122 1.06 -5.15 4.35
C MET A 122 2.26 -6.07 4.12
N SER A 123 2.01 -7.37 4.02
CA SER A 123 3.01 -8.39 3.75
C SER A 123 2.46 -9.29 2.65
N MET A 124 3.19 -10.33 2.27
CA MET A 124 2.69 -11.29 1.30
C MET A 124 1.69 -12.24 1.95
N PRO A 125 0.43 -12.35 1.44
CA PRO A 125 -0.57 -13.27 1.99
C PRO A 125 -0.25 -14.74 1.65
N LEU A 126 -0.64 -15.68 2.53
CA LEU A 126 -0.43 -17.13 2.35
C LEU A 126 -0.99 -17.66 1.03
N GLU A 127 -2.14 -17.15 0.62
CA GLU A 127 -2.79 -17.55 -0.64
C GLU A 127 -1.88 -17.34 -1.86
N LEU A 128 -1.01 -16.34 -1.82
CA LEU A 128 -0.04 -16.08 -2.87
C LEU A 128 1.21 -16.95 -2.70
N TYR A 129 1.60 -17.28 -1.47
CA TYR A 129 2.73 -18.20 -1.20
C TYR A 129 2.48 -19.61 -1.74
N ASN A 130 1.24 -20.08 -1.71
CA ASN A 130 0.87 -21.42 -2.17
C ASN A 130 0.85 -21.55 -3.70
N ARG A 131 1.02 -20.46 -4.44
CA ARG A 131 1.13 -20.51 -5.90
C ARG A 131 2.51 -21.04 -6.32
N LYS A 132 2.55 -22.02 -7.22
CA LYS A 132 3.80 -22.64 -7.71
C LYS A 132 4.75 -21.64 -8.37
N ALA A 133 4.21 -20.68 -9.11
CA ALA A 133 4.95 -19.58 -9.73
C ALA A 133 4.23 -18.25 -9.47
N LEU A 134 4.96 -17.26 -8.97
CA LEU A 134 4.45 -15.94 -8.69
C LEU A 134 5.22 -14.91 -9.50
N VAL A 135 4.52 -14.18 -10.35
CA VAL A 135 5.08 -13.03 -11.07
C VAL A 135 4.70 -11.77 -10.31
N MET A 136 5.70 -11.08 -9.77
CA MET A 136 5.53 -9.79 -9.12
C MET A 136 6.06 -8.69 -10.03
N TYR A 137 5.27 -7.64 -10.15
CA TYR A 137 5.63 -6.49 -10.96
C TYR A 137 6.20 -5.35 -10.12
N GLN A 138 7.24 -4.72 -10.63
CA GLN A 138 7.79 -3.48 -10.09
C GLN A 138 7.63 -2.37 -11.11
N ILE A 139 7.35 -1.15 -10.67
CA ILE A 139 7.17 0.01 -11.51
C ILE A 139 8.41 0.92 -11.37
N PRO A 140 9.37 0.88 -12.30
CA PRO A 140 10.65 1.60 -12.15
C PRO A 140 10.47 3.12 -12.00
N LYS A 141 9.48 3.69 -12.68
CA LYS A 141 9.16 5.12 -12.60
C LYS A 141 8.60 5.54 -11.23
N ALA A 142 8.05 4.61 -10.46
CA ALA A 142 7.53 4.85 -9.12
C ALA A 142 8.54 4.53 -8.01
N MET A 143 9.65 3.86 -8.32
CA MET A 143 10.69 3.55 -7.34
C MET A 143 11.38 4.81 -6.83
N LEU A 144 11.86 4.73 -5.60
CA LEU A 144 12.70 5.77 -5.01
C LEU A 144 14.06 5.75 -5.71
N LYS A 145 14.39 6.85 -6.41
CA LYS A 145 15.75 7.07 -6.89
C LYS A 145 16.57 7.60 -5.73
N ILE A 146 17.48 6.79 -5.20
CA ILE A 146 18.36 7.17 -4.11
C ILE A 146 19.31 8.26 -4.63
N ARG A 147 19.22 9.43 -4.01
CA ARG A 147 20.16 10.55 -4.19
C ARG A 147 20.73 10.90 -2.82
N PRO A 148 21.96 11.43 -2.71
CA PRO A 148 22.63 11.65 -1.41
C PRO A 148 21.85 12.46 -0.38
N LEU A 149 20.94 13.33 -0.82
CA LEU A 149 20.17 14.25 0.05
C LEU A 149 18.69 13.88 0.19
N ILE A 150 18.22 12.75 -0.37
CA ILE A 150 16.81 12.37 -0.24
C ILE A 150 16.56 11.75 1.12
N LYS A 151 15.78 12.46 1.94
CA LYS A 151 15.20 11.94 3.17
C LYS A 151 13.89 11.23 2.85
N TYR A 152 13.71 10.06 3.42
CA TYR A 152 12.48 9.27 3.27
C TYR A 152 12.18 8.50 4.54
N ILE A 153 10.95 8.03 4.66
CA ILE A 153 10.45 7.20 5.76
C ILE A 153 9.54 6.11 5.19
N THR A 154 9.56 4.92 5.78
CA THR A 154 8.65 3.83 5.39
C THR A 154 7.26 4.02 6.00
N LEU A 155 6.24 3.45 5.37
CA LEU A 155 4.88 3.47 5.92
C LEU A 155 4.78 2.68 7.23
N GLU A 156 5.60 1.66 7.41
CA GLU A 156 5.71 0.91 8.67
C GLU A 156 6.21 1.80 9.81
N GLU A 157 7.26 2.59 9.58
CA GLU A 157 7.79 3.50 10.60
C GLU A 157 6.79 4.58 10.99
N ILE A 158 6.03 5.11 10.03
CA ILE A 158 4.94 6.04 10.30
C ILE A 158 3.90 5.37 11.19
N TRP A 159 3.48 4.16 10.85
CA TRP A 159 2.48 3.44 11.63
C TRP A 159 2.96 3.14 13.05
N LYS A 160 4.20 2.66 13.22
CA LYS A 160 4.83 2.45 14.52
C LYS A 160 4.79 3.71 15.39
N SER A 161 5.04 4.87 14.80
CA SER A 161 5.06 6.16 15.51
C SER A 161 3.67 6.67 15.91
N VAL A 162 2.63 6.25 15.19
CA VAL A 162 1.24 6.69 15.37
C VAL A 162 0.45 5.74 16.26
N ASP A 163 0.65 4.43 16.11
CA ASP A 163 -0.10 3.39 16.82
C ASP A 163 0.83 2.20 17.13
N GLN A 164 1.64 2.39 18.16
CA GLN A 164 2.65 1.41 18.56
C GLN A 164 2.01 0.07 18.99
N THR A 165 0.90 0.12 19.71
CA THR A 165 0.23 -1.09 20.22
C THR A 165 -0.31 -1.98 19.10
N ALA A 166 -0.91 -1.38 18.07
CA ALA A 166 -1.38 -2.13 16.91
C ALA A 166 -0.23 -2.65 16.06
N TRP A 167 0.87 -1.91 15.96
CA TRP A 167 2.08 -2.33 15.27
C TRP A 167 2.74 -3.53 15.97
N GLU A 168 2.86 -3.53 17.30
CA GLU A 168 3.40 -4.66 18.06
C GLU A 168 2.56 -5.93 17.93
N LYS A 169 1.23 -5.81 17.96
CA LYS A 169 0.34 -6.95 17.71
C LYS A 169 0.54 -7.53 16.32
N TRP A 170 0.69 -6.68 15.32
CA TRP A 170 0.91 -7.11 13.95
C TRP A 170 2.29 -7.76 13.74
N THR A 171 3.36 -7.22 14.34
CA THR A 171 4.70 -7.81 14.25
C THR A 171 4.77 -9.20 14.89
N LYS A 172 4.10 -9.40 16.03
CA LYS A 172 3.95 -10.72 16.65
C LYS A 172 3.19 -11.70 15.73
N ALA A 173 2.08 -11.25 15.14
CA ALA A 173 1.32 -12.06 14.20
C ALA A 173 2.12 -12.38 12.93
N LYS A 174 2.88 -11.42 12.40
CA LYS A 174 3.77 -11.61 11.24
C LYS A 174 4.86 -12.65 11.52
N ALA A 175 5.51 -12.58 12.68
CA ALA A 175 6.53 -13.55 13.08
C ALA A 175 5.99 -14.99 13.22
N LEU A 176 4.78 -15.14 13.78
CA LEU A 176 4.11 -16.45 13.85
C LEU A 176 3.76 -16.96 12.44
N TRP A 177 3.40 -16.07 11.55
CA TRP A 177 3.05 -16.38 10.19
C TRP A 177 4.25 -16.83 9.36
N GLU A 178 5.37 -16.12 9.48
CA GLU A 178 6.64 -16.49 8.84
C GLU A 178 7.17 -17.85 9.32
N LYS A 179 6.96 -18.18 10.62
CA LYS A 179 7.26 -19.52 11.15
C LYS A 179 6.42 -20.60 10.47
N LYS A 180 5.10 -20.39 10.35
CA LYS A 180 4.20 -21.34 9.67
C LYS A 180 4.57 -21.56 8.20
N ILE A 181 5.00 -20.52 7.49
CA ILE A 181 5.45 -20.64 6.10
C ILE A 181 6.70 -21.52 6.01
N LYS A 182 7.67 -21.33 6.92
CA LYS A 182 8.90 -22.14 6.95
C LYS A 182 8.64 -23.61 7.29
N THR A 183 7.59 -23.89 8.06
CA THR A 183 7.25 -25.27 8.46
C THR A 183 6.45 -26.01 7.37
N ASN A 184 5.77 -25.29 6.47
CA ASN A 184 4.96 -25.86 5.39
C ASN A 184 5.69 -25.90 4.03
N VAL A 185 6.97 -25.56 3.97
CA VAL A 185 7.89 -25.69 2.83
C VAL A 185 8.91 -26.79 3.10
#